data_f166d2e2bbd3df2c08c2f6b863a020e7
#
_entry.id   f166d2e2bbd3df2c08c2f6b863a020e7
#
_cell.length_a   1.000
_cell.length_b   1.000
_cell.length_c   1.000
_cell.angle_alpha   90.00
_cell.angle_beta   90.00
_cell.angle_gamma   90.00
#
_symmetry.space_group_name_H-M   'P 1'
#
loop_
_entity.id
_entity.type
_entity.pdbx_description
1 polymer ?
#
loop_
_entity_poly.entity_id
_entity_poly.type
_entity_poly.pdbx_seq_one_letter_code
_entity_poly.pdbx_strand_id
1 'polypeptide(L)'
;TREIDSYGVVQYATSNLVIGDPFITKPVDTLIIKNLNILKSDGTRINLLQKTDEYLNDYWPKRTSVGVPRYYANFGFNNLLVAPTPVSAYDCEMSYIVQPTAATSVHQQNFFTEYCSNALFYASMKEACMFMKNYSAAQVWEQEYQRAFTDLLNEARRTRQDDMRNNASPAGGDNTLVKGSN
;
A
#
# COMPACT_ATOMS: atom_id res chain seq x y z
N THR A 1 8.56 0.56 -8.78
CA THR A 1 7.45 1.01 -7.89
C THR A 1 7.14 0.00 -6.81
N ARG A 2 7.12 -1.31 -7.11
CA ARG A 2 6.76 -2.36 -6.13
C ARG A 2 7.74 -2.44 -4.94
N GLU A 3 8.98 -2.03 -5.14
CA GLU A 3 10.04 -2.05 -4.12
C GLU A 3 10.10 -0.76 -3.30
N ILE A 4 9.51 0.33 -3.82
CA ILE A 4 9.50 1.62 -3.16
C ILE A 4 8.21 1.75 -2.35
N ASP A 5 8.33 1.61 -1.06
CA ASP A 5 7.24 1.79 -0.12
C ASP A 5 7.41 3.12 0.63
N SER A 6 7.22 4.19 -0.10
CA SER A 6 7.25 5.56 0.38
C SER A 6 5.82 6.10 0.56
N TYR A 7 5.62 7.04 1.48
CA TYR A 7 4.32 7.69 1.67
C TYR A 7 3.79 8.38 0.42
N GLY A 8 4.67 8.83 -0.49
CA GLY A 8 4.27 9.46 -1.75
C GLY A 8 3.53 8.53 -2.73
N VAL A 9 3.61 7.21 -2.51
CA VAL A 9 2.93 6.21 -3.36
C VAL A 9 1.83 5.44 -2.61
N VAL A 10 1.58 5.78 -1.33
CA VAL A 10 0.48 5.19 -0.55
C VAL A 10 -0.74 6.08 -0.67
N GLN A 11 -1.85 5.49 -1.07
CA GLN A 11 -3.15 6.16 -1.10
C GLN A 11 -4.17 5.44 -0.23
N TYR A 12 -5.24 6.15 0.09
CA TYR A 12 -6.35 5.68 0.88
C TYR A 12 -7.63 5.74 0.04
N ALA A 13 -8.40 4.68 0.07
CA ALA A 13 -9.71 4.63 -0.56
C ALA A 13 -10.73 4.11 0.45
N THR A 14 -11.95 4.61 0.30
CA THR A 14 -13.12 4.08 1.01
C THR A 14 -13.98 3.29 0.05
N SER A 15 -14.58 2.22 0.52
CA SER A 15 -15.51 1.38 -0.22
C SER A 15 -16.56 0.85 0.75
N ASN A 16 -17.62 0.23 0.23
CA ASN A 16 -18.66 -0.33 1.06
C ASN A 16 -18.78 -1.83 0.80
N LEU A 17 -18.85 -2.61 1.86
CA LEU A 17 -19.29 -4.01 1.83
C LEU A 17 -20.80 -4.09 1.88
N VAL A 18 -21.36 -4.78 0.90
CA VAL A 18 -22.81 -5.02 0.83
C VAL A 18 -23.14 -6.32 1.57
N ILE A 19 -24.26 -6.32 2.25
CA ILE A 19 -24.76 -7.54 2.94
C ILE A 19 -24.89 -8.69 1.96
N GLY A 20 -24.35 -9.84 2.32
CA GLY A 20 -24.40 -11.05 1.50
C GLY A 20 -23.47 -11.07 0.29
N ASP A 21 -22.72 -10.00 0.01
CA ASP A 21 -21.73 -9.97 -1.06
C ASP A 21 -20.31 -10.06 -0.45
N PRO A 22 -19.56 -11.13 -0.75
CA PRO A 22 -18.21 -11.31 -0.24
C PRO A 22 -17.14 -10.58 -1.05
N PHE A 23 -17.51 -9.80 -2.06
CA PHE A 23 -16.55 -9.16 -2.95
C PHE A 23 -16.42 -7.66 -2.72
N ILE A 24 -15.18 -7.16 -2.78
CA ILE A 24 -14.85 -5.74 -2.78
C ILE A 24 -14.09 -5.43 -4.05
N THR A 25 -14.49 -4.39 -4.77
CA THR A 25 -13.74 -3.90 -5.94
C THR A 25 -12.54 -3.09 -5.48
N LYS A 26 -11.37 -3.39 -6.02
CA LYS A 26 -10.14 -2.62 -5.83
C LYS A 26 -10.16 -1.36 -6.69
N PRO A 27 -9.55 -0.24 -6.23
CA PRO A 27 -9.22 0.87 -7.12
C PRO A 27 -8.37 0.39 -8.31
N VAL A 28 -8.62 0.95 -9.50
CA VAL A 28 -8.02 0.49 -10.77
C VAL A 28 -6.49 0.62 -10.78
N ASP A 29 -5.97 1.59 -10.05
CA ASP A 29 -4.55 1.91 -9.92
C ASP A 29 -3.84 1.17 -8.77
N THR A 30 -4.51 0.20 -8.14
CA THR A 30 -3.94 -0.56 -7.02
C THR A 30 -2.86 -1.53 -7.48
N LEU A 31 -1.64 -1.36 -6.96
CA LEU A 31 -0.56 -2.35 -7.11
C LEU A 31 -0.55 -3.37 -5.97
N ILE A 32 -0.53 -2.88 -4.74
CA ILE A 32 -0.43 -3.71 -3.53
C ILE A 32 -1.32 -3.11 -2.46
N ILE A 33 -2.15 -3.95 -1.82
CA ILE A 33 -2.93 -3.55 -0.66
C ILE A 33 -2.05 -3.71 0.58
N LYS A 34 -1.94 -2.65 1.36
CA LYS A 34 -1.19 -2.65 2.62
C LYS A 34 -2.06 -3.04 3.80
N ASN A 35 -3.25 -2.47 3.83
CA ASN A 35 -4.19 -2.68 4.92
C ASN A 35 -5.63 -2.53 4.44
N LEU A 36 -6.52 -3.34 5.01
CA LEU A 36 -7.95 -3.28 4.78
C LEU A 36 -8.67 -3.35 6.11
N ASN A 37 -9.40 -2.30 6.44
CA ASN A 37 -10.22 -2.21 7.64
C ASN A 37 -11.69 -2.15 7.28
N ILE A 38 -12.53 -2.72 8.12
CA ILE A 38 -13.97 -2.48 8.09
C ILE A 38 -14.38 -1.68 9.33
N LEU A 39 -15.34 -0.79 9.14
CA LEU A 39 -15.94 -0.02 10.20
C LEU A 39 -17.32 -0.59 10.54
N LYS A 40 -17.54 -0.86 11.80
CA LYS A 40 -18.87 -1.18 12.29
C LYS A 40 -19.69 0.09 12.51
N SER A 41 -21.00 -0.06 12.62
CA SER A 41 -21.91 1.05 12.91
C SER A 41 -21.64 1.78 14.24
N ASP A 42 -20.92 1.13 15.17
CA ASP A 42 -20.47 1.71 16.44
C ASP A 42 -19.13 2.47 16.31
N GLY A 43 -18.57 2.59 15.09
CA GLY A 43 -17.29 3.21 14.83
C GLY A 43 -16.07 2.32 15.11
N THR A 44 -16.26 1.10 15.57
CA THR A 44 -15.16 0.15 15.82
C THR A 44 -14.53 -0.28 14.51
N ARG A 45 -13.20 -0.13 14.40
CA ARG A 45 -12.42 -0.64 13.27
C ARG A 45 -12.00 -2.08 13.49
N ILE A 46 -12.17 -2.90 12.48
CA ILE A 46 -11.67 -4.27 12.44
C ILE A 46 -10.68 -4.37 11.28
N ASN A 47 -9.44 -4.68 11.59
CA ASN A 47 -8.43 -4.98 10.57
C ASN A 47 -8.66 -6.38 10.02
N LEU A 48 -8.77 -6.49 8.70
CA LEU A 48 -8.86 -7.77 8.00
C LEU A 48 -7.45 -8.30 7.72
N LEU A 49 -7.23 -9.57 8.03
CA LEU A 49 -5.96 -10.23 7.78
C LEU A 49 -5.92 -10.79 6.35
N GLN A 50 -4.86 -10.49 5.62
CA GLN A 50 -4.66 -11.05 4.29
C GLN A 50 -4.32 -12.53 4.37
N LYS A 51 -5.01 -13.33 3.55
CA LYS A 51 -4.77 -14.76 3.36
C LYS A 51 -4.80 -15.10 1.87
N THR A 52 -4.49 -16.35 1.52
CA THR A 52 -4.68 -16.84 0.16
C THR A 52 -6.14 -17.19 -0.09
N ASP A 53 -6.57 -17.25 -1.34
CA ASP A 53 -7.93 -17.62 -1.71
C ASP A 53 -8.24 -19.09 -1.38
N GLU A 54 -7.23 -19.98 -1.51
CA GLU A 54 -7.34 -21.38 -1.09
C GLU A 54 -7.66 -21.48 0.40
N TYR A 55 -6.92 -20.72 1.24
CA TYR A 55 -7.18 -20.69 2.68
C TYR A 55 -8.61 -20.23 2.98
N LEU A 56 -9.12 -19.23 2.27
CA LEU A 56 -10.47 -18.72 2.48
C LEU A 56 -11.53 -19.75 2.03
N ASN A 57 -11.28 -20.46 0.94
CA ASN A 57 -12.18 -21.51 0.46
C ASN A 57 -12.26 -22.69 1.44
N ASP A 58 -11.15 -23.05 2.07
CA ASP A 58 -11.11 -24.10 3.10
C ASP A 58 -11.73 -23.63 4.42
N TYR A 59 -11.41 -22.39 4.84
CA TYR A 59 -11.93 -21.82 6.09
C TYR A 59 -13.43 -21.49 6.01
N TRP A 60 -13.92 -21.03 4.84
CA TRP A 60 -15.28 -20.58 4.61
C TRP A 60 -15.86 -21.17 3.33
N PRO A 61 -16.08 -22.52 3.28
CA PRO A 61 -16.48 -23.23 2.06
C PRO A 61 -17.87 -22.82 1.55
N LYS A 62 -18.76 -22.39 2.46
CA LYS A 62 -20.13 -21.96 2.12
C LYS A 62 -20.20 -20.43 2.15
N ARG A 63 -20.11 -19.80 0.99
CA ARG A 63 -20.24 -18.34 0.84
C ARG A 63 -21.60 -17.77 1.21
N THR A 64 -22.63 -18.61 1.28
CA THR A 64 -23.98 -18.22 1.74
C THR A 64 -24.09 -18.07 3.25
N SER A 65 -23.14 -18.60 4.02
CA SER A 65 -23.08 -18.39 5.45
C SER A 65 -22.50 -17.02 5.74
N VAL A 66 -23.22 -16.20 6.48
CA VAL A 66 -22.82 -14.82 6.76
C VAL A 66 -22.20 -14.68 8.15
N GLY A 67 -21.34 -13.68 8.30
CA GLY A 67 -20.67 -13.37 9.56
C GLY A 67 -19.96 -12.03 9.50
N VAL A 68 -19.25 -11.67 10.56
CA VAL A 68 -18.38 -10.47 10.55
C VAL A 68 -17.09 -10.81 9.84
N PRO A 69 -16.72 -10.12 8.75
CA PRO A 69 -15.49 -10.37 8.03
C PRO A 69 -14.24 -10.22 8.91
N ARG A 70 -13.28 -11.14 8.73
CA ARG A 70 -12.00 -11.14 9.45
C ARG A 70 -10.80 -11.32 8.54
N TYR A 71 -11.02 -11.91 7.37
CA TYR A 71 -9.96 -12.23 6.42
C TYR A 71 -10.33 -11.69 5.05
N TYR A 72 -9.29 -11.42 4.25
CA TYR A 72 -9.46 -11.12 2.85
C TYR A 72 -8.38 -11.78 2.01
N ALA A 73 -8.68 -12.04 0.75
CA ALA A 73 -7.74 -12.53 -0.25
C ALA A 73 -7.86 -11.76 -1.55
N ASN A 74 -6.81 -11.76 -2.35
CA ASN A 74 -6.90 -11.29 -3.72
C ASN A 74 -7.73 -12.28 -4.54
N PHE A 75 -8.79 -11.79 -5.19
CA PHE A 75 -9.64 -12.58 -6.06
C PHE A 75 -9.68 -11.95 -7.44
N GLY A 76 -8.81 -12.48 -8.32
CA GLY A 76 -8.61 -11.89 -9.62
C GLY A 76 -7.90 -10.54 -9.59
N PHE A 77 -7.93 -9.83 -10.72
CA PHE A 77 -7.20 -8.57 -10.88
C PHE A 77 -7.86 -7.41 -10.13
N ASN A 78 -9.19 -7.30 -10.21
CA ASN A 78 -9.93 -6.13 -9.73
C ASN A 78 -10.67 -6.33 -8.40
N ASN A 79 -10.74 -7.55 -7.88
CA ASN A 79 -11.57 -7.84 -6.72
C ASN A 79 -10.78 -8.43 -5.56
N LEU A 80 -11.32 -8.22 -4.36
CA LEU A 80 -10.96 -8.91 -3.14
C LEU A 80 -12.11 -9.80 -2.71
N LEU A 81 -11.78 -10.96 -2.19
CA LEU A 81 -12.72 -11.85 -1.50
C LEU A 81 -12.56 -11.64 0.00
N VAL A 82 -13.66 -11.40 0.71
CA VAL A 82 -13.69 -11.33 2.17
C VAL A 82 -14.38 -12.53 2.76
N ALA A 83 -13.91 -12.97 3.91
CA ALA A 83 -14.49 -14.08 4.65
C ALA A 83 -14.50 -13.78 6.17
N PRO A 84 -15.60 -14.15 6.85
CA PRO A 84 -16.93 -14.58 6.39
C PRO A 84 -17.62 -13.57 5.46
N THR A 85 -18.60 -14.04 4.69
CA THR A 85 -19.50 -13.18 3.92
C THR A 85 -20.21 -12.18 4.84
N PRO A 86 -20.27 -10.89 4.51
CA PRO A 86 -20.79 -9.85 5.41
C PRO A 86 -22.25 -10.11 5.85
N VAL A 87 -22.48 -10.06 7.15
CA VAL A 87 -23.83 -10.17 7.76
C VAL A 87 -24.58 -8.84 7.74
N SER A 88 -23.88 -7.73 7.60
CA SER A 88 -24.42 -6.36 7.49
C SER A 88 -23.58 -5.55 6.53
N ALA A 89 -24.06 -4.37 6.15
CA ALA A 89 -23.26 -3.41 5.40
C ALA A 89 -22.17 -2.85 6.33
N TYR A 90 -20.95 -2.70 5.78
CA TYR A 90 -19.81 -2.13 6.49
C TYR A 90 -19.13 -1.12 5.57
N ASP A 91 -18.73 0.01 6.12
CA ASP A 91 -17.79 0.89 5.44
C ASP A 91 -16.38 0.28 5.50
N CYS A 92 -15.65 0.37 4.41
CA CYS A 92 -14.29 -0.15 4.30
C CYS A 92 -13.30 0.97 4.07
N GLU A 93 -12.18 0.92 4.77
CA GLU A 93 -11.02 1.77 4.54
C GLU A 93 -9.87 0.91 4.05
N MET A 94 -9.33 1.25 2.89
CA MET A 94 -8.21 0.55 2.26
C MET A 94 -7.02 1.48 2.13
N SER A 95 -5.84 1.04 2.57
CA SER A 95 -4.57 1.67 2.23
C SER A 95 -3.82 0.80 1.22
N TYR A 96 -3.34 1.40 0.15
CA TYR A 96 -2.72 0.67 -0.95
C TYR A 96 -1.60 1.48 -1.61
N ILE A 97 -0.69 0.78 -2.28
CA ILE A 97 0.33 1.37 -3.14
C ILE A 97 -0.30 1.59 -4.51
N VAL A 98 -0.29 2.85 -4.95
CA VAL A 98 -0.81 3.25 -6.25
C VAL A 98 0.21 3.03 -7.36
N GLN A 99 -0.25 2.65 -8.55
CA GLN A 99 0.54 2.75 -9.76
C GLN A 99 0.62 4.21 -10.17
N PRO A 100 1.82 4.84 -10.17
CA PRO A 100 1.96 6.22 -10.57
C PRO A 100 1.47 6.43 -12.01
N THR A 101 0.78 7.53 -12.23
CA THR A 101 0.33 7.91 -13.57
C THR A 101 1.53 8.01 -14.51
N ALA A 102 1.41 7.47 -15.72
CA ALA A 102 2.44 7.58 -16.72
C ALA A 102 2.72 9.05 -17.06
N ALA A 103 4.00 9.41 -17.19
CA ALA A 103 4.38 10.73 -17.65
C ALA A 103 3.97 10.90 -19.13
N THR A 104 3.12 11.88 -19.38
CA THR A 104 2.64 12.25 -20.73
C THR A 104 2.80 13.74 -20.95
N SER A 105 2.56 14.22 -22.16
CA SER A 105 2.56 15.66 -22.45
C SER A 105 1.55 16.47 -21.63
N VAL A 106 0.47 15.80 -21.17
CA VAL A 106 -0.58 16.42 -20.33
C VAL A 106 -0.28 16.26 -18.84
N HIS A 107 0.25 15.09 -18.42
CA HIS A 107 0.64 14.77 -17.05
C HIS A 107 2.17 14.66 -16.98
N GLN A 108 2.83 15.81 -16.80
CA GLN A 108 4.29 15.89 -16.77
C GLN A 108 4.88 15.60 -15.39
N GLN A 109 4.05 15.73 -14.34
CA GLN A 109 4.45 15.53 -12.95
C GLN A 109 3.89 14.24 -12.39
N ASN A 110 4.74 13.45 -11.78
CA ASN A 110 4.37 12.31 -10.94
C ASN A 110 5.43 12.17 -9.83
N PHE A 111 5.21 11.28 -8.87
CA PHE A 111 6.12 11.05 -7.77
C PHE A 111 7.58 10.86 -8.22
N PHE A 112 7.82 10.13 -9.31
CA PHE A 112 9.19 9.87 -9.79
C PHE A 112 9.83 11.08 -10.45
N THR A 113 9.06 11.92 -11.15
CA THR A 113 9.61 13.13 -11.78
C THR A 113 9.96 14.20 -10.74
N GLU A 114 9.25 14.24 -9.60
CA GLU A 114 9.48 15.22 -8.55
C GLU A 114 10.56 14.79 -7.55
N TYR A 115 10.48 13.55 -7.07
CA TYR A 115 11.32 13.08 -5.96
C TYR A 115 12.46 12.17 -6.40
N CYS A 116 12.40 11.60 -7.59
CA CYS A 116 13.36 10.60 -8.08
C CYS A 116 13.92 10.98 -9.47
N SER A 117 14.00 12.26 -9.78
CA SER A 117 14.37 12.76 -11.12
C SER A 117 15.73 12.21 -11.60
N ASN A 118 16.72 12.11 -10.71
CA ASN A 118 18.04 11.57 -11.05
C ASN A 118 17.96 10.09 -11.45
N ALA A 119 17.24 9.26 -10.69
CA ALA A 119 17.07 7.86 -11.01
C ALA A 119 16.34 7.68 -12.34
N LEU A 120 15.30 8.48 -12.61
CA LEU A 120 14.59 8.48 -13.88
C LEU A 120 15.50 8.90 -15.04
N PHE A 121 16.30 9.93 -14.84
CA PHE A 121 17.27 10.40 -15.85
C PHE A 121 18.31 9.32 -16.17
N TYR A 122 18.95 8.71 -15.18
CA TYR A 122 19.95 7.68 -15.39
C TYR A 122 19.37 6.42 -16.05
N ALA A 123 18.16 6.01 -15.67
CA ALA A 123 17.44 4.93 -16.34
C ALA A 123 17.19 5.25 -17.82
N SER A 124 16.77 6.47 -18.13
CA SER A 124 16.52 6.90 -19.52
C SER A 124 17.81 6.94 -20.34
N MET A 125 18.92 7.41 -19.77
CA MET A 125 20.23 7.44 -20.43
C MET A 125 20.76 6.03 -20.70
N LYS A 126 20.58 5.11 -19.74
CA LYS A 126 20.90 3.70 -19.94
C LYS A 126 20.15 3.13 -21.15
N GLU A 127 18.83 3.28 -21.19
CA GLU A 127 18.02 2.77 -22.30
C GLU A 127 18.41 3.41 -23.64
N ALA A 128 18.68 4.70 -23.68
CA ALA A 128 19.16 5.39 -24.87
C ALA A 128 20.52 4.83 -25.35
N CYS A 129 21.46 4.59 -24.44
CA CYS A 129 22.77 3.98 -24.76
C CYS A 129 22.60 2.53 -25.27
N MET A 130 21.69 1.76 -24.69
CA MET A 130 21.35 0.42 -25.15
C MET A 130 20.78 0.44 -26.57
N PHE A 131 19.87 1.37 -26.87
CA PHE A 131 19.32 1.56 -28.21
C PHE A 131 20.42 1.91 -29.24
N MET A 132 21.36 2.77 -28.87
CA MET A 132 22.51 3.15 -29.70
C MET A 132 23.61 2.08 -29.77
N LYS A 133 23.43 0.93 -29.14
CA LYS A 133 24.42 -0.17 -29.03
C LYS A 133 25.76 0.25 -28.38
N ASN A 134 25.74 1.32 -27.58
CA ASN A 134 26.90 1.76 -26.82
C ASN A 134 26.88 1.13 -25.42
N TYR A 135 27.27 -0.12 -25.33
CA TYR A 135 27.21 -0.91 -24.11
C TYR A 135 28.15 -0.45 -23.01
N SER A 136 29.29 0.14 -23.38
CA SER A 136 30.25 0.67 -22.39
C SER A 136 29.67 1.87 -21.64
N ALA A 137 29.04 2.81 -22.35
CA ALA A 137 28.35 3.93 -21.73
C ALA A 137 27.11 3.46 -20.94
N ALA A 138 26.36 2.45 -21.44
CA ALA A 138 25.21 1.90 -20.73
C ALA A 138 25.60 1.34 -19.35
N GLN A 139 26.77 0.70 -19.21
CA GLN A 139 27.25 0.20 -17.92
C GLN A 139 27.53 1.31 -16.90
N VAL A 140 28.05 2.44 -17.34
CA VAL A 140 28.27 3.61 -16.46
C VAL A 140 26.95 4.16 -15.94
N TRP A 141 25.97 4.34 -16.83
CA TRP A 141 24.65 4.81 -16.45
C TRP A 141 23.89 3.82 -15.57
N GLU A 142 24.09 2.52 -15.76
CA GLU A 142 23.55 1.50 -14.86
C GLU A 142 24.09 1.65 -13.43
N GLN A 143 25.38 1.89 -13.26
CA GLN A 143 26.00 2.08 -11.94
C GLN A 143 25.41 3.31 -11.23
N GLU A 144 25.28 4.44 -11.96
CA GLU A 144 24.68 5.66 -11.39
C GLU A 144 23.20 5.47 -11.08
N TYR A 145 22.47 4.75 -11.92
CA TYR A 145 21.08 4.38 -11.64
C TYR A 145 20.95 3.53 -10.35
N GLN A 146 21.77 2.50 -10.20
CA GLN A 146 21.75 1.63 -9.02
C GLN A 146 22.09 2.39 -7.73
N ARG A 147 23.03 3.35 -7.81
CA ARG A 147 23.36 4.22 -6.68
C ARG A 147 22.15 5.09 -6.30
N ALA A 148 21.57 5.81 -7.25
CA ALA A 148 20.42 6.67 -7.01
C ALA A 148 19.19 5.88 -6.51
N PHE A 149 18.98 4.69 -7.03
CA PHE A 149 17.90 3.79 -6.60
C PHE A 149 18.10 3.27 -5.17
N THR A 150 19.34 2.93 -4.82
CA THR A 150 19.69 2.50 -3.45
C THR A 150 19.48 3.62 -2.44
N ASP A 151 19.85 4.86 -2.79
CA ASP A 151 19.65 6.02 -1.94
C ASP A 151 18.15 6.27 -1.69
N LEU A 152 17.34 6.17 -2.72
CA LEU A 152 15.88 6.27 -2.61
C LEU A 152 15.27 5.19 -1.70
N LEU A 153 15.71 3.94 -1.83
CA LEU A 153 15.27 2.86 -0.95
C LEU A 153 15.67 3.10 0.51
N ASN A 154 16.87 3.61 0.74
CA ASN A 154 17.35 3.94 2.07
C ASN A 154 16.56 5.10 2.69
N GLU A 155 16.21 6.10 1.91
CA GLU A 155 15.36 7.21 2.35
C GLU A 155 13.96 6.72 2.73
N ALA A 156 13.33 5.89 1.89
CA ALA A 156 12.04 5.29 2.19
C ALA A 156 12.07 4.43 3.47
N ARG A 157 13.15 3.69 3.71
CA ARG A 157 13.33 2.91 4.94
C ARG A 157 13.52 3.79 6.17
N ARG A 158 14.29 4.87 6.07
CA ARG A 158 14.50 5.83 7.19
C ARG A 158 13.19 6.47 7.62
N THR A 159 12.41 6.95 6.68
CA THR A 159 11.09 7.55 6.96
C THR A 159 10.20 6.61 7.75
N ARG A 160 10.19 5.32 7.41
CA ARG A 160 9.43 4.31 8.16
C ARG A 160 9.99 4.01 9.54
N GLN A 161 11.32 3.97 9.67
CA GLN A 161 11.95 3.72 10.96
C GLN A 161 11.68 4.87 11.95
N ASP A 162 11.65 6.10 11.47
CA ASP A 162 11.32 7.25 12.30
C ASP A 162 9.88 7.18 12.80
N ASP A 163 8.92 6.74 11.98
CA ASP A 163 7.55 6.50 12.42
C ASP A 163 7.46 5.39 13.47
N MET A 164 8.19 4.30 13.29
CA MET A 164 8.22 3.22 14.29
C MET A 164 8.87 3.65 15.60
N ARG A 165 9.89 4.48 15.56
CA ARG A 165 10.53 5.05 16.76
C ARG A 165 9.61 5.98 17.50
N ASN A 166 8.86 6.82 16.80
CA ASN A 166 7.90 7.74 17.40
C ASN A 166 6.69 7.03 17.99
N ASN A 167 6.35 5.84 17.48
CA ASN A 167 5.29 4.99 18.01
C ASN A 167 5.75 4.03 19.13
N ALA A 168 7.04 3.87 19.34
CA ALA A 168 7.55 3.23 20.54
C ALA A 168 7.26 4.19 21.72
N SER A 169 6.15 3.99 22.40
CA SER A 169 5.82 4.73 23.62
C SER A 169 7.04 4.82 24.52
N PRO A 170 7.38 6.02 25.02
CA PRO A 170 8.42 6.09 26.04
C PRO A 170 7.96 5.23 27.21
N ALA A 171 8.68 4.15 27.46
CA ALA A 171 8.48 3.36 28.66
C ALA A 171 8.65 4.30 29.86
N GLY A 172 7.57 4.59 30.59
CA GLY A 172 7.63 5.30 31.85
C GLY A 172 7.52 6.83 31.79
N GLY A 173 6.51 7.35 31.13
CA GLY A 173 5.98 8.69 31.45
C GLY A 173 5.06 8.56 32.65
N ASP A 174 5.52 9.07 33.80
CA ASP A 174 4.80 9.17 35.05
C ASP A 174 3.45 9.85 34.81
N ASN A 175 2.37 9.09 34.89
CA ASN A 175 1.00 9.56 34.74
C ASN A 175 0.51 10.08 36.13
N THR A 176 1.24 11.02 36.72
CA THR A 176 0.74 11.79 37.84
C THR A 176 -0.34 12.75 37.36
N LEU A 177 -1.55 12.24 37.24
CA LEU A 177 -2.74 13.08 37.23
C LEU A 177 -2.72 13.95 38.48
N VAL A 178 -2.43 15.23 38.31
CA VAL A 178 -2.62 16.23 39.33
C VAL A 178 -4.09 16.22 39.70
N LYS A 179 -4.43 15.58 40.84
CA LYS A 179 -5.72 15.76 41.49
C LYS A 179 -5.81 17.21 41.91
N GLY A 180 -6.67 17.97 41.23
CA GLY A 180 -7.09 19.28 41.70
C GLY A 180 -7.68 19.13 43.11
N SER A 181 -7.03 19.73 44.07
CA SER A 181 -7.60 19.97 45.40
C SER A 181 -8.53 21.16 45.30
N ASN A 182 -9.75 20.97 45.81
CA ASN A 182 -10.66 22.05 46.18
C ASN A 182 -10.03 23.10 47.05
#